data_dc6d87c4574ad997bdfc99d621c1fae1
#
_entry.id   dc6d87c4574ad997bdfc99d621c1fae1
#
_cell.length_a   1.000
_cell.length_b   1.000
_cell.length_c   1.000
_cell.angle_alpha   90.00
_cell.angle_beta   90.00
_cell.angle_gamma   90.00
#
_symmetry.space_group_name_H-M   'P 1'
#
loop_
_entity.id
_entity.type
_entity.pdbx_description
1 polymer ?
#
loop_
_entity_poly.entity_id
_entity_poly.type
_entity_poly.pdbx_seq_one_letter_code
_entity_poly.pdbx_strand_id
1 'polypeptide(L)'
;MSYPNIDLLYLSEEDMIKAGVTDVVKCTDCMEELLKLLNKGDYRMGGENGNSHGCMVMFPDEPEFEGMPKNGPDRRFMAMPAYIGGKFKRAGMKWYGSNVENREKGIPRSILMMMLNDKDTGAPLSLMSANLVSAYRTAAIPGVGVKHLAVKDAKVLGIVGPGVINTITIQTFAALRPSLDTLKIKGRGQASIDRCIEFVKKECPQFKNIIVCDTLEECIRDSDIISFATSTPKPGQPYPLVKSEWIKKGALFCCPAAIDFEDEYLIKDAKLVVDNIKLYEAWAEEYPYPTFKTICILGSKFTDLHHEGKLSKEAITDLGAILNGKAVGRTSDDEVIIYSVGGMPVEDVAWGSEVYDYAMEHGIGTKLNLWEKPYLY
;
A
#
# COMPACT_ATOMS: atom_id res chain seq x y z
N MET A 1 -23.83 33.78 -22.64
CA MET A 1 -23.59 32.65 -21.71
C MET A 1 -22.49 33.08 -20.76
N SER A 2 -22.69 32.98 -19.44
CA SER A 2 -21.61 33.17 -18.48
C SER A 2 -20.79 31.91 -18.44
N TYR A 3 -19.48 31.98 -18.59
CA TYR A 3 -18.58 30.83 -18.38
C TYR A 3 -18.54 30.47 -16.90
N PRO A 4 -18.56 29.17 -16.55
CA PRO A 4 -18.42 28.78 -15.16
C PRO A 4 -17.03 29.12 -14.64
N ASN A 5 -17.00 29.73 -13.46
CA ASN A 5 -15.79 29.86 -12.67
C ASN A 5 -15.33 28.47 -12.24
N ILE A 6 -14.04 28.17 -12.33
CA ILE A 6 -13.44 26.94 -11.83
C ILE A 6 -12.52 27.27 -10.66
N ASP A 7 -12.89 26.74 -9.50
CA ASP A 7 -12.10 26.78 -8.30
C ASP A 7 -11.72 25.36 -7.87
N LEU A 8 -10.62 25.24 -7.15
CA LEU A 8 -10.20 23.97 -6.52
C LEU A 8 -9.81 24.21 -5.05
N LEU A 9 -9.91 23.17 -4.24
CA LEU A 9 -9.49 23.22 -2.85
C LEU A 9 -8.02 22.76 -2.73
N TYR A 10 -7.17 23.64 -2.19
CA TYR A 10 -5.82 23.25 -1.78
C TYR A 10 -5.84 22.78 -0.33
N LEU A 11 -5.24 21.59 -0.06
CA LEU A 11 -5.08 21.02 1.26
C LEU A 11 -3.59 20.80 1.56
N SER A 12 -3.05 21.59 2.49
CA SER A 12 -1.72 21.39 3.04
C SER A 12 -1.66 20.10 3.89
N GLU A 13 -0.50 19.67 4.32
CA GLU A 13 -0.38 18.49 5.21
C GLU A 13 -1.10 18.72 6.54
N GLU A 14 -1.06 19.96 7.09
CA GLU A 14 -1.82 20.31 8.30
C GLU A 14 -3.34 20.24 8.07
N ASP A 15 -3.81 20.68 6.92
CA ASP A 15 -5.23 20.58 6.57
C ASP A 15 -5.67 19.12 6.41
N MET A 16 -4.81 18.27 5.80
CA MET A 16 -5.05 16.84 5.70
C MET A 16 -5.17 16.19 7.08
N ILE A 17 -4.32 16.56 8.04
CA ILE A 17 -4.40 16.07 9.42
C ILE A 17 -5.71 16.50 10.08
N LYS A 18 -6.10 17.77 9.95
CA LYS A 18 -7.37 18.28 10.48
C LYS A 18 -8.57 17.60 9.85
N ALA A 19 -8.45 17.23 8.56
CA ALA A 19 -9.49 16.49 7.83
C ALA A 19 -9.48 14.97 8.10
N GLY A 20 -8.65 14.49 9.04
CA GLY A 20 -8.70 13.11 9.53
C GLY A 20 -7.91 12.10 8.68
N VAL A 21 -6.95 12.54 7.87
CA VAL A 21 -6.13 11.63 7.04
C VAL A 21 -5.40 10.55 7.85
N THR A 22 -5.22 10.77 9.15
CA THR A 22 -4.54 9.87 10.08
C THR A 22 -5.46 8.88 10.80
N ASP A 23 -6.76 8.88 10.51
CA ASP A 23 -7.72 7.94 11.10
C ASP A 23 -7.56 6.55 10.46
N VAL A 24 -6.83 5.66 11.16
CA VAL A 24 -6.51 4.32 10.67
C VAL A 24 -7.74 3.42 10.50
N VAL A 25 -8.79 3.64 11.31
CA VAL A 25 -10.02 2.83 11.25
C VAL A 25 -10.85 3.24 10.04
N LYS A 26 -11.12 4.54 9.87
CA LYS A 26 -11.83 5.05 8.70
C LYS A 26 -11.08 4.75 7.40
N CYS A 27 -9.75 4.89 7.40
CA CYS A 27 -8.95 4.54 6.24
C CYS A 27 -9.09 3.05 5.89
N THR A 28 -9.09 2.16 6.89
CA THR A 28 -9.29 0.72 6.67
C THR A 28 -10.70 0.42 6.13
N ASP A 29 -11.73 1.05 6.66
CA ASP A 29 -13.10 0.87 6.17
C ASP A 29 -13.26 1.41 4.74
N CYS A 30 -12.60 2.52 4.41
CA CYS A 30 -12.51 3.05 3.05
C CYS A 30 -11.84 2.04 2.09
N MET A 31 -10.72 1.43 2.51
CA MET A 31 -10.02 0.42 1.71
C MET A 31 -10.83 -0.88 1.58
N GLU A 32 -11.60 -1.25 2.60
CA GLU A 32 -12.51 -2.40 2.50
C GLU A 32 -13.59 -2.18 1.42
N GLU A 33 -14.20 -1.00 1.39
CA GLU A 33 -15.18 -0.65 0.36
C GLU A 33 -14.54 -0.58 -1.03
N LEU A 34 -13.33 -0.01 -1.13
CA LEU A 34 -12.56 -0.01 -2.36
C LEU A 34 -12.32 -1.43 -2.90
N LEU A 35 -11.82 -2.36 -2.08
CA LEU A 35 -11.54 -3.74 -2.51
C LEU A 35 -12.80 -4.46 -3.02
N LYS A 36 -13.96 -4.17 -2.42
CA LYS A 36 -15.25 -4.65 -2.94
C LYS A 36 -15.56 -4.13 -4.33
N LEU A 37 -15.26 -2.84 -4.60
CA LEU A 37 -15.46 -2.23 -5.91
C LEU A 37 -14.47 -2.77 -6.95
N LEU A 38 -13.21 -3.00 -6.57
CA LEU A 38 -12.21 -3.61 -7.45
C LEU A 38 -12.68 -4.99 -7.95
N ASN A 39 -13.16 -5.83 -7.06
CA ASN A 39 -13.69 -7.15 -7.44
C ASN A 39 -14.97 -7.06 -8.30
N LYS A 40 -15.74 -5.97 -8.21
CA LYS A 40 -16.89 -5.70 -9.10
C LYS A 40 -16.46 -5.13 -10.46
N GLY A 41 -15.23 -4.64 -10.60
CA GLY A 41 -14.73 -4.00 -11.81
C GLY A 41 -15.13 -2.53 -11.98
N ASP A 42 -15.66 -1.88 -10.92
CA ASP A 42 -16.11 -0.48 -10.95
C ASP A 42 -14.95 0.47 -10.64
N TYR A 43 -13.91 0.39 -11.45
CA TYR A 43 -12.70 1.23 -11.40
C TYR A 43 -11.96 1.21 -12.73
N ARG A 44 -11.01 2.14 -12.89
CA ARG A 44 -9.98 2.11 -13.94
C ARG A 44 -8.68 2.68 -13.38
N MET A 45 -7.57 2.07 -13.78
CA MET A 45 -6.23 2.62 -13.58
C MET A 45 -5.59 2.95 -14.94
N GLY A 46 -4.38 3.43 -14.97
CA GLY A 46 -3.66 3.72 -16.20
C GLY A 46 -3.35 2.45 -17.02
N GLY A 47 -2.68 2.63 -18.16
CA GLY A 47 -2.33 1.57 -19.09
C GLY A 47 -3.49 1.13 -19.99
N GLU A 48 -3.17 0.40 -21.07
CA GLU A 48 -4.18 -0.11 -22.02
C GLU A 48 -5.12 -1.14 -21.39
N ASN A 49 -4.61 -1.92 -20.43
CA ASN A 49 -5.39 -2.91 -19.69
C ASN A 49 -6.28 -2.28 -18.56
N GLY A 50 -6.12 -0.97 -18.29
CA GLY A 50 -6.87 -0.28 -17.25
C GLY A 50 -6.51 -0.72 -15.81
N ASN A 51 -5.39 -1.41 -15.62
CA ASN A 51 -4.94 -1.99 -14.35
C ASN A 51 -3.48 -1.68 -14.01
N SER A 52 -2.79 -0.84 -14.80
CA SER A 52 -1.40 -0.48 -14.57
C SER A 52 -1.22 0.27 -13.24
N HIS A 53 -0.14 -0.06 -12.53
CA HIS A 53 0.23 0.62 -11.29
C HIS A 53 0.55 2.12 -11.48
N GLY A 54 1.01 2.51 -12.67
CA GLY A 54 1.34 3.90 -13.01
C GLY A 54 2.45 4.00 -14.05
N CYS A 55 2.80 5.24 -14.39
CA CYS A 55 3.84 5.56 -15.35
C CYS A 55 5.01 6.28 -14.69
N MET A 56 6.24 5.84 -14.99
CA MET A 56 7.46 6.36 -14.38
C MET A 56 8.32 7.14 -15.37
N VAL A 57 8.90 8.26 -14.91
CA VAL A 57 10.04 8.91 -15.55
C VAL A 57 11.29 8.43 -14.81
N MET A 58 12.14 7.67 -15.51
CA MET A 58 13.42 7.14 -15.02
C MET A 58 14.56 7.89 -15.70
N PHE A 59 15.72 7.90 -15.07
CA PHE A 59 16.91 8.53 -15.59
C PHE A 59 17.94 7.50 -16.02
N PRO A 60 18.77 7.77 -17.05
CA PRO A 60 19.81 6.86 -17.48
C PRO A 60 20.98 6.77 -16.48
N ASP A 61 21.72 5.66 -16.52
CA ASP A 61 22.93 5.50 -15.72
C ASP A 61 24.04 6.47 -16.15
N GLU A 62 24.11 6.76 -17.43
CA GLU A 62 25.03 7.75 -18.01
C GLU A 62 24.21 8.83 -18.76
N PRO A 63 23.98 10.01 -18.13
CA PRO A 63 23.25 11.11 -18.75
C PRO A 63 24.00 11.68 -19.96
N GLU A 64 23.28 11.87 -21.07
CA GLU A 64 23.86 12.43 -22.31
C GLU A 64 23.89 13.97 -22.30
N PHE A 65 23.14 14.60 -21.41
CA PHE A 65 22.98 16.06 -21.37
C PHE A 65 23.37 16.64 -20.02
N GLU A 66 24.03 17.78 -20.02
CA GLU A 66 24.33 18.54 -18.82
C GLU A 66 23.04 18.89 -18.04
N GLY A 67 23.03 18.64 -16.74
CA GLY A 67 21.88 18.89 -15.88
C GLY A 67 20.82 17.78 -15.88
N MET A 68 20.90 16.80 -16.77
CA MET A 68 20.06 15.62 -16.68
C MET A 68 20.44 14.79 -15.44
N PRO A 69 19.49 14.42 -14.55
CA PRO A 69 19.79 13.60 -13.41
C PRO A 69 20.31 12.24 -13.82
N LYS A 70 21.31 11.73 -13.08
CA LYS A 70 21.79 10.36 -13.20
C LYS A 70 20.81 9.43 -12.47
N ASN A 71 20.66 8.20 -12.98
CA ASN A 71 19.99 7.13 -12.25
C ASN A 71 20.59 6.94 -10.85
N GLY A 72 19.75 6.55 -9.91
CA GLY A 72 20.17 6.36 -8.53
C GLY A 72 19.12 5.56 -7.76
N PRO A 73 19.43 5.12 -6.52
CA PRO A 73 18.47 4.37 -5.73
C PRO A 73 17.18 5.14 -5.52
N ASP A 74 16.09 4.56 -6.05
CA ASP A 74 14.74 5.12 -5.97
C ASP A 74 14.61 6.57 -6.53
N ARG A 75 15.45 6.93 -7.50
CA ARG A 75 15.37 8.24 -8.19
C ARG A 75 14.44 8.12 -9.39
N ARG A 76 13.22 8.65 -9.24
CA ARG A 76 12.20 8.65 -10.29
C ARG A 76 11.12 9.71 -10.04
N PHE A 77 10.34 9.99 -11.07
CA PHE A 77 9.02 10.58 -10.92
C PHE A 77 7.96 9.55 -11.33
N MET A 78 6.78 9.63 -10.71
CA MET A 78 5.73 8.67 -10.98
C MET A 78 4.35 9.33 -10.99
N ALA A 79 3.57 9.04 -12.04
CA ALA A 79 2.17 9.37 -12.18
C ALA A 79 1.32 8.11 -11.92
N MET A 80 0.34 8.21 -11.05
CA MET A 80 -0.55 7.13 -10.66
C MET A 80 -2.02 7.55 -10.84
N PRO A 81 -2.51 7.60 -12.11
CA PRO A 81 -3.88 8.00 -12.42
C PRO A 81 -4.87 6.86 -12.14
N ALA A 82 -6.07 7.23 -11.68
CA ALA A 82 -7.16 6.28 -11.49
C ALA A 82 -8.52 6.94 -11.51
N TYR A 83 -9.55 6.12 -11.77
CA TYR A 83 -10.96 6.37 -11.51
C TYR A 83 -11.48 5.30 -10.55
N ILE A 84 -12.31 5.70 -9.61
CA ILE A 84 -13.05 4.82 -8.72
C ILE A 84 -14.53 5.18 -8.72
N GLY A 85 -15.40 4.17 -8.88
CA GLY A 85 -16.83 4.29 -8.90
C GLY A 85 -17.49 4.20 -7.53
N GLY A 86 -18.59 3.48 -7.41
CA GLY A 86 -19.35 3.30 -6.17
C GLY A 86 -19.79 4.62 -5.55
N LYS A 87 -19.52 4.79 -4.27
CA LYS A 87 -19.79 6.04 -3.55
C LYS A 87 -18.87 7.19 -3.92
N PHE A 88 -17.63 6.90 -4.39
CA PHE A 88 -16.62 7.90 -4.67
C PHE A 88 -16.89 8.67 -5.97
N LYS A 89 -17.08 7.96 -7.09
CA LYS A 89 -17.36 8.53 -8.42
C LYS A 89 -16.38 9.65 -8.82
N ARG A 90 -15.06 9.40 -8.61
CA ARG A 90 -14.00 10.38 -8.84
C ARG A 90 -12.86 9.83 -9.66
N ALA A 91 -12.29 10.70 -10.48
CA ALA A 91 -10.98 10.50 -11.06
C ALA A 91 -9.93 11.27 -10.25
N GLY A 92 -8.67 10.90 -10.40
CA GLY A 92 -7.58 11.60 -9.75
C GLY A 92 -6.23 11.01 -10.11
N MET A 93 -5.20 11.64 -9.61
CA MET A 93 -3.83 11.22 -9.83
C MET A 93 -2.96 11.57 -8.64
N LYS A 94 -2.18 10.60 -8.16
CA LYS A 94 -1.02 10.88 -7.32
C LYS A 94 0.20 11.09 -8.21
N TRP A 95 0.91 12.19 -7.98
CA TRP A 95 2.19 12.50 -8.62
C TRP A 95 3.26 12.66 -7.57
N TYR A 96 4.43 12.03 -7.76
CA TYR A 96 5.52 12.19 -6.82
C TYR A 96 6.91 12.08 -7.46
N GLY A 97 7.87 12.80 -6.85
CA GLY A 97 9.30 12.58 -7.03
C GLY A 97 9.88 11.80 -5.86
N SER A 98 10.83 10.91 -6.13
CA SER A 98 11.51 10.09 -5.14
C SER A 98 13.02 10.10 -5.37
N ASN A 99 13.79 10.21 -4.27
CA ASN A 99 15.25 10.09 -4.26
C ASN A 99 15.72 9.78 -2.84
N VAL A 100 16.48 8.71 -2.68
CA VAL A 100 17.02 8.31 -1.35
C VAL A 100 17.93 9.39 -0.75
N GLU A 101 18.67 10.15 -1.58
CA GLU A 101 19.58 11.23 -1.17
C GLU A 101 18.84 12.43 -0.51
N ASN A 102 17.53 12.53 -0.66
CA ASN A 102 16.74 13.57 0.01
C ASN A 102 16.91 13.54 1.53
N ARG A 103 17.17 12.35 2.09
CA ARG A 103 17.40 12.20 3.54
C ARG A 103 18.62 12.97 4.05
N GLU A 104 19.66 13.11 3.22
CA GLU A 104 20.85 13.90 3.53
C GLU A 104 20.56 15.40 3.58
N LYS A 105 19.49 15.82 2.89
CA LYS A 105 18.97 17.19 2.88
C LYS A 105 17.92 17.46 3.96
N GLY A 106 17.63 16.47 4.83
CA GLY A 106 16.62 16.59 5.87
C GLY A 106 15.16 16.60 5.38
N ILE A 107 14.92 16.17 4.12
CA ILE A 107 13.58 16.09 3.54
C ILE A 107 13.18 14.63 3.26
N PRO A 108 11.87 14.31 3.17
CA PRO A 108 11.42 12.95 2.92
C PRO A 108 12.00 12.37 1.61
N ARG A 109 12.25 11.05 1.61
CA ARG A 109 12.67 10.32 0.41
C ARG A 109 11.77 10.59 -0.79
N SER A 110 10.47 10.66 -0.57
CA SER A 110 9.46 10.93 -1.59
C SER A 110 8.59 12.10 -1.15
N ILE A 111 8.28 12.98 -2.09
CA ILE A 111 7.39 14.13 -1.91
C ILE A 111 6.22 13.92 -2.85
N LEU A 112 5.03 13.78 -2.27
CA LEU A 112 3.83 13.36 -2.97
C LEU A 112 2.78 14.46 -2.97
N MET A 113 2.15 14.64 -4.13
CA MET A 113 0.96 15.46 -4.31
C MET A 113 -0.14 14.61 -4.95
N MET A 114 -1.38 14.98 -4.70
CA MET A 114 -2.53 14.34 -5.32
C MET A 114 -3.53 15.39 -5.82
N MET A 115 -4.12 15.10 -6.98
CA MET A 115 -5.22 15.87 -7.55
C MET A 115 -6.45 14.97 -7.67
N LEU A 116 -7.60 15.50 -7.31
CA LEU A 116 -8.91 14.91 -7.60
C LEU A 116 -9.61 15.73 -8.68
N ASN A 117 -10.35 15.03 -9.53
CA ASN A 117 -11.10 15.62 -10.62
C ASN A 117 -12.56 15.15 -10.60
N ASP A 118 -13.46 16.03 -10.98
CA ASP A 118 -14.80 15.67 -11.35
C ASP A 118 -14.78 14.76 -12.60
N LYS A 119 -15.46 13.64 -12.50
CA LYS A 119 -15.42 12.59 -13.54
C LYS A 119 -16.12 12.96 -14.84
N ASP A 120 -17.07 13.90 -14.80
CA ASP A 120 -17.90 14.24 -15.96
C ASP A 120 -17.32 15.41 -16.73
N THR A 121 -16.77 16.39 -16.03
CA THR A 121 -16.24 17.62 -16.62
C THR A 121 -14.71 17.64 -16.75
N GLY A 122 -14.02 16.80 -15.98
CA GLY A 122 -12.56 16.84 -15.85
C GLY A 122 -12.05 17.99 -14.98
N ALA A 123 -12.93 18.84 -14.44
CA ALA A 123 -12.53 19.98 -13.61
C ALA A 123 -11.76 19.50 -12.37
N PRO A 124 -10.65 20.18 -11.98
CA PRO A 124 -9.97 19.87 -10.74
C PRO A 124 -10.85 20.24 -9.54
N LEU A 125 -11.00 19.31 -8.62
CA LEU A 125 -11.70 19.49 -7.34
C LEU A 125 -10.75 19.90 -6.24
N SER A 126 -9.57 19.26 -6.20
CA SER A 126 -8.57 19.55 -5.18
C SER A 126 -7.14 19.30 -5.66
N LEU A 127 -6.20 19.99 -5.00
CA LEU A 127 -4.77 19.69 -5.00
C LEU A 127 -4.34 19.54 -3.54
N MET A 128 -3.77 18.38 -3.16
CA MET A 128 -3.49 18.08 -1.77
C MET A 128 -2.11 17.45 -1.53
N SER A 129 -1.57 17.64 -0.34
CA SER A 129 -0.42 16.90 0.16
C SER A 129 -0.77 15.42 0.28
N ALA A 130 0.05 14.53 -0.27
CA ALA A 130 -0.28 13.12 -0.37
C ALA A 130 0.68 12.16 0.35
N ASN A 131 1.67 12.68 1.09
CA ASN A 131 2.57 11.83 1.87
C ASN A 131 1.79 11.00 2.91
N LEU A 132 0.89 11.63 3.67
CA LEU A 132 0.05 10.95 4.65
C LEU A 132 -1.02 10.06 3.98
N VAL A 133 -1.68 10.54 2.92
CA VAL A 133 -2.63 9.70 2.14
C VAL A 133 -1.96 8.38 1.76
N SER A 134 -0.80 8.47 1.12
CA SER A 134 -0.06 7.29 0.64
C SER A 134 0.41 6.38 1.78
N ALA A 135 0.84 6.93 2.91
CA ALA A 135 1.31 6.16 4.05
C ALA A 135 0.16 5.40 4.75
N TYR A 136 -0.94 6.09 5.03
CA TYR A 136 -2.08 5.52 5.75
C TYR A 136 -2.84 4.50 4.90
N ARG A 137 -3.11 4.78 3.59
CA ARG A 137 -3.77 3.80 2.73
C ARG A 137 -2.92 2.54 2.53
N THR A 138 -1.57 2.69 2.51
CA THR A 138 -0.67 1.53 2.35
C THR A 138 -0.69 0.63 3.59
N ALA A 139 -0.87 1.18 4.79
CA ALA A 139 -1.07 0.42 6.01
C ALA A 139 -2.50 -0.15 6.13
N ALA A 140 -3.48 0.54 5.58
CA ALA A 140 -4.89 0.15 5.68
C ALA A 140 -5.24 -1.07 4.82
N ILE A 141 -4.63 -1.27 3.65
CA ILE A 141 -4.87 -2.47 2.83
C ILE A 141 -4.50 -3.76 3.57
N PRO A 142 -3.28 -3.93 4.15
CA PRO A 142 -3.02 -5.06 5.04
C PRO A 142 -3.93 -5.07 6.28
N GLY A 143 -4.39 -3.90 6.75
CA GLY A 143 -5.40 -3.78 7.80
C GLY A 143 -6.70 -4.48 7.47
N VAL A 144 -7.22 -4.35 6.24
CA VAL A 144 -8.40 -5.12 5.78
C VAL A 144 -8.11 -6.63 5.85
N GLY A 145 -6.91 -7.06 5.43
CA GLY A 145 -6.48 -8.46 5.59
C GLY A 145 -6.52 -8.91 7.05
N VAL A 146 -5.99 -8.13 7.97
CA VAL A 146 -6.04 -8.43 9.41
C VAL A 146 -7.48 -8.52 9.91
N LYS A 147 -8.34 -7.59 9.51
CA LYS A 147 -9.76 -7.55 9.91
C LYS A 147 -10.51 -8.83 9.53
N HIS A 148 -10.20 -9.43 8.38
CA HIS A 148 -10.97 -10.55 7.82
C HIS A 148 -10.23 -11.89 7.80
N LEU A 149 -8.90 -11.90 7.85
CA LEU A 149 -8.08 -13.09 7.65
C LEU A 149 -7.25 -13.50 8.88
N ALA A 150 -6.98 -12.60 9.83
CA ALA A 150 -6.24 -12.97 11.03
C ALA A 150 -7.10 -13.82 11.98
N VAL A 151 -6.45 -14.71 12.74
CA VAL A 151 -7.11 -15.40 13.85
C VAL A 151 -7.66 -14.39 14.86
N LYS A 152 -8.82 -14.69 15.47
CA LYS A 152 -9.52 -13.71 16.32
C LYS A 152 -8.71 -13.33 17.56
N ASP A 153 -8.03 -14.29 18.15
CA ASP A 153 -7.28 -14.12 19.39
C ASP A 153 -5.79 -13.89 19.17
N ALA A 154 -5.40 -13.33 18.01
CA ALA A 154 -4.03 -12.98 17.70
C ALA A 154 -3.40 -12.12 18.81
N LYS A 155 -2.23 -12.53 19.33
CA LYS A 155 -1.51 -11.90 20.43
C LYS A 155 -0.20 -11.27 20.01
N VAL A 156 0.49 -11.89 19.07
CA VAL A 156 1.86 -11.55 18.70
C VAL A 156 1.90 -10.96 17.28
N LEU A 157 2.39 -9.73 17.18
CA LEU A 157 2.65 -9.05 15.91
C LEU A 157 4.16 -9.04 15.64
N GLY A 158 4.58 -9.62 14.52
CA GLY A 158 5.94 -9.53 13.99
C GLY A 158 6.07 -8.43 12.93
N ILE A 159 7.02 -7.52 13.08
CA ILE A 159 7.28 -6.42 12.14
C ILE A 159 8.69 -6.54 11.59
N VAL A 160 8.81 -6.66 10.27
CA VAL A 160 10.08 -6.67 9.55
C VAL A 160 10.24 -5.38 8.77
N GLY A 161 11.19 -4.53 9.17
CA GLY A 161 11.41 -3.20 8.64
C GLY A 161 10.60 -2.11 9.37
N PRO A 162 11.09 -1.57 10.51
CA PRO A 162 10.42 -0.55 11.32
C PRO A 162 10.56 0.85 10.70
N GLY A 163 10.09 1.02 9.46
CA GLY A 163 9.98 2.29 8.75
C GLY A 163 8.59 2.91 8.91
N VAL A 164 8.37 4.07 8.24
CA VAL A 164 7.10 4.82 8.31
C VAL A 164 5.89 3.93 8.06
N ILE A 165 5.92 3.10 7.02
CA ILE A 165 4.79 2.23 6.66
C ILE A 165 4.46 1.26 7.81
N ASN A 166 5.46 0.50 8.28
CA ASN A 166 5.20 -0.45 9.36
C ASN A 166 4.87 0.22 10.70
N THR A 167 5.33 1.44 10.96
CA THR A 167 4.92 2.20 12.14
C THR A 167 3.42 2.47 12.12
N ILE A 168 2.88 2.93 10.98
CA ILE A 168 1.44 3.13 10.79
C ILE A 168 0.69 1.79 10.77
N THR A 169 1.29 0.75 10.16
CA THR A 169 0.72 -0.61 10.14
C THR A 169 0.53 -1.16 11.56
N ILE A 170 1.48 -0.94 12.47
CA ILE A 170 1.35 -1.33 13.89
C ILE A 170 0.13 -0.64 14.51
N GLN A 171 -0.02 0.67 14.31
CA GLN A 171 -1.16 1.44 14.81
C GLN A 171 -2.48 0.91 14.23
N THR A 172 -2.51 0.64 12.93
CA THR A 172 -3.67 0.09 12.24
C THR A 172 -4.06 -1.29 12.80
N PHE A 173 -3.09 -2.20 12.91
CA PHE A 173 -3.35 -3.55 13.41
C PHE A 173 -3.75 -3.55 14.89
N ALA A 174 -3.14 -2.68 15.69
CA ALA A 174 -3.50 -2.47 17.08
C ALA A 174 -4.96 -2.03 17.24
N ALA A 175 -5.42 -1.10 16.41
CA ALA A 175 -6.81 -0.64 16.43
C ALA A 175 -7.79 -1.74 16.01
N LEU A 176 -7.43 -2.58 15.03
CA LEU A 176 -8.28 -3.63 14.48
C LEU A 176 -8.25 -4.94 15.27
N ARG A 177 -7.20 -5.18 16.04
CA ARG A 177 -7.01 -6.37 16.88
C ARG A 177 -6.54 -5.98 18.29
N PRO A 178 -7.47 -5.53 19.15
CA PRO A 178 -7.14 -5.13 20.53
C PRO A 178 -6.54 -6.26 21.38
N SER A 179 -6.63 -7.51 20.91
CA SER A 179 -6.01 -8.67 21.56
C SER A 179 -4.49 -8.72 21.42
N LEU A 180 -3.89 -7.97 20.48
CA LEU A 180 -2.44 -7.88 20.31
C LEU A 180 -1.80 -7.21 21.53
N ASP A 181 -0.88 -7.92 22.20
CA ASP A 181 -0.18 -7.46 23.39
C ASP A 181 1.34 -7.56 23.31
N THR A 182 1.86 -8.27 22.31
CA THR A 182 3.29 -8.50 22.09
C THR A 182 3.69 -8.07 20.68
N LEU A 183 4.72 -7.23 20.61
CA LEU A 183 5.30 -6.73 19.36
C LEU A 183 6.73 -7.23 19.24
N LYS A 184 7.04 -7.94 18.15
CA LYS A 184 8.40 -8.32 17.73
C LYS A 184 8.86 -7.43 16.60
N ILE A 185 10.07 -6.88 16.69
CA ILE A 185 10.60 -5.93 15.70
C ILE A 185 11.93 -6.43 15.17
N LYS A 186 12.01 -6.65 13.85
CA LYS A 186 13.26 -6.86 13.13
C LYS A 186 13.58 -5.66 12.25
N GLY A 187 14.68 -5.00 12.51
CA GLY A 187 15.21 -3.87 11.73
C GLY A 187 16.72 -3.99 11.50
N ARG A 188 17.26 -3.18 10.61
CA ARG A 188 18.71 -3.10 10.36
C ARG A 188 19.38 -1.97 11.12
N GLY A 189 18.68 -0.87 11.34
CA GLY A 189 19.25 0.34 11.95
C GLY A 189 18.61 0.65 13.29
N GLN A 190 19.44 0.76 14.36
CA GLN A 190 18.97 1.02 15.72
C GLN A 190 18.07 2.26 15.81
N ALA A 191 18.45 3.38 15.19
CA ALA A 191 17.66 4.60 15.20
C ALA A 191 16.24 4.46 14.63
N SER A 192 16.01 3.52 13.69
CA SER A 192 14.66 3.24 13.17
C SER A 192 13.85 2.40 14.14
N ILE A 193 14.51 1.47 14.82
CA ILE A 193 13.92 0.62 15.86
C ILE A 193 13.49 1.50 17.02
N ASP A 194 14.36 2.38 17.49
CA ASP A 194 14.10 3.26 18.64
C ASP A 194 12.90 4.20 18.38
N ARG A 195 12.86 4.85 17.19
CA ARG A 195 11.73 5.68 16.80
C ARG A 195 10.41 4.89 16.72
N CYS A 196 10.46 3.67 16.21
CA CYS A 196 9.29 2.81 16.16
C CYS A 196 8.81 2.44 17.57
N ILE A 197 9.71 2.07 18.46
CA ILE A 197 9.40 1.75 19.87
C ILE A 197 8.81 2.97 20.59
N GLU A 198 9.38 4.15 20.41
CA GLU A 198 8.88 5.39 21.00
C GLU A 198 7.45 5.68 20.53
N PHE A 199 7.20 5.58 19.22
CA PHE A 199 5.85 5.73 18.66
C PHE A 199 4.87 4.72 19.25
N VAL A 200 5.24 3.43 19.29
CA VAL A 200 4.37 2.36 19.80
C VAL A 200 4.03 2.57 21.27
N LYS A 201 4.99 2.94 22.09
CA LYS A 201 4.75 3.25 23.52
C LYS A 201 3.76 4.38 23.73
N LYS A 202 3.76 5.34 22.82
CA LYS A 202 2.87 6.51 22.89
C LYS A 202 1.48 6.20 22.33
N GLU A 203 1.41 5.59 21.14
CA GLU A 203 0.17 5.50 20.35
C GLU A 203 -0.53 4.12 20.46
N CYS A 204 0.19 3.08 20.93
CA CYS A 204 -0.31 1.71 20.98
C CYS A 204 -0.05 1.05 22.35
N PRO A 205 -0.61 1.58 23.46
CA PRO A 205 -0.28 1.16 24.83
C PRO A 205 -0.71 -0.29 25.16
N GLN A 206 -1.48 -0.95 24.29
CA GLN A 206 -1.81 -2.38 24.45
C GLN A 206 -0.61 -3.31 24.26
N PHE A 207 0.44 -2.91 23.56
CA PHE A 207 1.66 -3.69 23.45
C PHE A 207 2.47 -3.61 24.75
N LYS A 208 2.24 -4.58 25.62
CA LYS A 208 2.92 -4.70 26.92
C LYS A 208 4.35 -5.23 26.77
N ASN A 209 4.56 -6.06 25.75
CA ASN A 209 5.85 -6.68 25.46
C ASN A 209 6.35 -6.19 24.09
N ILE A 210 7.53 -5.56 24.08
CA ILE A 210 8.20 -5.15 22.84
C ILE A 210 9.55 -5.83 22.79
N ILE A 211 9.76 -6.68 21.79
CA ILE A 211 10.94 -7.54 21.64
C ILE A 211 11.67 -7.13 20.35
N VAL A 212 12.91 -6.72 20.47
CA VAL A 212 13.79 -6.49 19.32
C VAL A 212 14.44 -7.81 18.96
N CYS A 213 14.27 -8.24 17.70
CA CYS A 213 14.76 -9.54 17.21
C CYS A 213 16.07 -9.36 16.45
N ASP A 214 17.04 -10.26 16.69
CA ASP A 214 18.31 -10.27 16.00
C ASP A 214 18.23 -10.91 14.62
N THR A 215 17.31 -11.87 14.45
CA THR A 215 17.11 -12.60 13.19
C THR A 215 15.71 -12.45 12.64
N LEU A 216 15.54 -12.77 11.35
CA LEU A 216 14.22 -12.86 10.71
C LEU A 216 13.39 -13.99 11.33
N GLU A 217 14.04 -15.12 11.61
CA GLU A 217 13.42 -16.29 12.25
C GLU A 217 12.79 -15.94 13.59
N GLU A 218 13.53 -15.27 14.48
CA GLU A 218 13.00 -14.86 15.80
C GLU A 218 11.76 -13.96 15.69
N CYS A 219 11.73 -13.09 14.67
CA CYS A 219 10.59 -12.22 14.44
C CYS A 219 9.36 -12.98 13.92
N ILE A 220 9.57 -14.06 13.15
CA ILE A 220 8.49 -14.86 12.55
C ILE A 220 7.97 -15.91 13.50
N ARG A 221 8.87 -16.67 14.18
CA ARG A 221 8.46 -17.74 15.09
C ARG A 221 7.46 -17.25 16.12
N ASP A 222 6.40 -18.02 16.32
CA ASP A 222 5.31 -17.76 17.27
C ASP A 222 4.52 -16.45 17.04
N SER A 223 4.73 -15.76 15.93
CA SER A 223 3.94 -14.58 15.56
C SER A 223 2.63 -14.98 14.87
N ASP A 224 1.53 -14.38 15.29
CA ASP A 224 0.18 -14.60 14.73
C ASP A 224 -0.04 -13.79 13.47
N ILE A 225 0.50 -12.56 13.44
CA ILE A 225 0.44 -11.65 12.30
C ILE A 225 1.85 -11.16 12.02
N ILE A 226 2.28 -11.18 10.77
CA ILE A 226 3.60 -10.69 10.36
C ILE A 226 3.44 -9.69 9.23
N SER A 227 4.10 -8.52 9.34
CA SER A 227 4.13 -7.50 8.29
C SER A 227 5.54 -7.21 7.81
N PHE A 228 5.72 -7.21 6.48
CA PHE A 228 6.99 -6.91 5.82
C PHE A 228 6.89 -5.57 5.08
N ALA A 229 7.67 -4.55 5.51
CA ALA A 229 7.80 -3.29 4.80
C ALA A 229 9.26 -2.85 4.77
N THR A 230 10.11 -3.67 4.16
CA THR A 230 11.53 -3.41 3.99
C THR A 230 11.82 -2.64 2.71
N SER A 231 12.98 -2.01 2.64
CA SER A 231 13.49 -1.48 1.37
C SER A 231 13.78 -2.63 0.41
N THR A 232 13.47 -2.45 -0.87
CA THR A 232 13.82 -3.41 -1.92
C THR A 232 15.34 -3.68 -1.90
N PRO A 233 15.78 -4.93 -1.94
CA PRO A 233 17.19 -5.27 -2.07
C PRO A 233 17.81 -4.66 -3.34
N LYS A 234 19.13 -4.47 -3.35
CA LYS A 234 19.82 -4.01 -4.55
C LYS A 234 19.66 -5.05 -5.68
N PRO A 235 19.68 -4.62 -6.95
CA PRO A 235 19.64 -5.56 -8.06
C PRO A 235 20.67 -6.69 -7.91
N GLY A 236 20.23 -7.93 -8.13
CA GLY A 236 21.06 -9.13 -8.00
C GLY A 236 21.21 -9.68 -6.57
N GLN A 237 20.68 -9.00 -5.54
CA GLN A 237 20.60 -9.57 -4.20
C GLN A 237 19.31 -10.36 -4.02
N PRO A 238 19.36 -11.52 -3.31
CA PRO A 238 18.15 -12.30 -3.05
C PRO A 238 17.20 -11.54 -2.13
N TYR A 239 15.91 -11.80 -2.29
CA TYR A 239 14.90 -11.34 -1.35
C TYR A 239 15.02 -12.11 -0.01
N PRO A 240 14.61 -11.51 1.12
CA PRO A 240 14.55 -12.24 2.38
C PRO A 240 13.63 -13.47 2.22
N LEU A 241 14.17 -14.66 2.50
CA LEU A 241 13.43 -15.93 2.39
C LEU A 241 12.86 -16.32 3.75
N VAL A 242 11.57 -16.59 3.79
CA VAL A 242 10.87 -17.21 4.94
C VAL A 242 10.89 -18.71 4.76
N LYS A 243 11.44 -19.43 5.74
CA LYS A 243 11.41 -20.89 5.73
C LYS A 243 10.12 -21.40 6.39
N SER A 244 9.56 -22.44 5.80
CA SER A 244 8.31 -23.07 6.26
C SER A 244 8.38 -23.51 7.73
N GLU A 245 9.53 -24.00 8.19
CA GLU A 245 9.78 -24.44 9.56
C GLU A 245 9.69 -23.33 10.63
N TRP A 246 9.68 -22.06 10.22
CA TRP A 246 9.52 -20.91 11.11
C TRP A 246 8.06 -20.51 11.32
N ILE A 247 7.18 -21.00 10.44
CA ILE A 247 5.81 -20.50 10.33
C ILE A 247 4.92 -21.20 11.37
N LYS A 248 4.30 -20.39 12.22
CA LYS A 248 3.28 -20.85 13.17
C LYS A 248 1.98 -21.19 12.42
N LYS A 249 1.32 -22.25 12.79
CA LYS A 249 -0.04 -22.53 12.35
C LYS A 249 -0.97 -21.35 12.66
N GLY A 250 -1.85 -21.04 11.74
CA GLY A 250 -2.78 -19.91 11.85
C GLY A 250 -2.18 -18.54 11.53
N ALA A 251 -0.88 -18.45 11.25
CA ALA A 251 -0.23 -17.17 10.96
C ALA A 251 -0.83 -16.48 9.73
N LEU A 252 -0.90 -15.14 9.79
CA LEU A 252 -1.21 -14.26 8.67
C LEU A 252 0.04 -13.45 8.30
N PHE A 253 0.51 -13.60 7.08
CA PHE A 253 1.57 -12.77 6.51
C PHE A 253 0.97 -11.67 5.67
N CYS A 254 1.27 -10.40 5.98
CA CYS A 254 0.95 -9.23 5.18
C CYS A 254 2.22 -8.75 4.48
N CYS A 255 2.24 -8.82 3.15
CA CYS A 255 3.45 -8.68 2.35
C CYS A 255 3.38 -7.52 1.34
N PRO A 256 3.48 -6.25 1.79
CA PRO A 256 3.52 -5.09 0.89
C PRO A 256 4.94 -4.76 0.38
N ALA A 257 5.93 -5.62 0.59
CA ALA A 257 7.32 -5.40 0.17
C ALA A 257 7.99 -6.71 -0.26
N ALA A 258 9.24 -6.58 -0.74
CA ALA A 258 10.05 -7.70 -1.19
C ALA A 258 10.27 -8.74 -0.09
N ILE A 259 9.75 -9.92 -0.30
CA ILE A 259 9.88 -11.11 0.54
C ILE A 259 9.72 -12.33 -0.35
N ASP A 260 10.29 -13.46 0.04
CA ASP A 260 10.16 -14.72 -0.64
C ASP A 260 9.79 -15.86 0.32
N PHE A 261 9.19 -16.90 -0.21
CA PHE A 261 8.84 -18.14 0.47
C PHE A 261 9.27 -19.32 -0.37
N GLU A 262 9.45 -20.48 0.25
CA GLU A 262 9.70 -21.74 -0.46
C GLU A 262 8.53 -22.05 -1.39
N ASP A 263 8.79 -22.31 -2.68
CA ASP A 263 7.75 -22.56 -3.69
C ASP A 263 6.82 -23.70 -3.29
N GLU A 264 7.39 -24.77 -2.75
CA GLU A 264 6.62 -25.95 -2.34
C GLU A 264 5.61 -25.61 -1.24
N TYR A 265 6.01 -24.72 -0.30
CA TYR A 265 5.12 -24.25 0.76
C TYR A 265 3.96 -23.40 0.22
N LEU A 266 4.25 -22.50 -0.73
CA LEU A 266 3.23 -21.68 -1.39
C LEU A 266 2.21 -22.54 -2.15
N ILE A 267 2.68 -23.62 -2.79
CA ILE A 267 1.86 -24.47 -3.63
C ILE A 267 0.97 -25.43 -2.80
N LYS A 268 1.48 -25.94 -1.68
CA LYS A 268 0.83 -27.06 -0.97
C LYS A 268 0.16 -26.67 0.35
N ASP A 269 0.75 -25.73 1.09
CA ASP A 269 0.46 -25.59 2.52
C ASP A 269 -0.15 -24.22 2.87
N ALA A 270 0.01 -23.18 2.03
CA ALA A 270 -0.47 -21.86 2.31
C ALA A 270 -1.70 -21.48 1.49
N LYS A 271 -2.61 -20.73 2.10
CA LYS A 271 -3.66 -20.03 1.38
C LYS A 271 -3.11 -18.72 0.84
N LEU A 272 -3.19 -18.53 -0.48
CA LEU A 272 -2.68 -17.36 -1.17
C LEU A 272 -3.79 -16.35 -1.40
N VAL A 273 -3.60 -15.14 -0.88
CA VAL A 273 -4.54 -14.03 -1.03
C VAL A 273 -3.82 -12.85 -1.64
N VAL A 274 -4.50 -12.12 -2.52
CA VAL A 274 -4.02 -10.87 -3.14
C VAL A 274 -5.03 -9.74 -2.92
N ASP A 275 -4.57 -8.51 -2.95
CA ASP A 275 -5.40 -7.32 -2.88
C ASP A 275 -6.28 -7.16 -4.14
N ASN A 276 -5.68 -7.33 -5.33
CA ASN A 276 -6.38 -7.33 -6.62
C ASN A 276 -5.58 -8.12 -7.66
N ILE A 277 -6.08 -9.26 -8.09
CA ILE A 277 -5.39 -10.12 -9.06
C ILE A 277 -5.09 -9.40 -10.38
N LYS A 278 -5.95 -8.44 -10.79
CA LYS A 278 -5.79 -7.70 -12.03
C LYS A 278 -4.51 -6.85 -12.09
N LEU A 279 -4.04 -6.37 -10.94
CA LEU A 279 -2.76 -5.66 -10.86
C LEU A 279 -1.59 -6.56 -11.23
N TYR A 280 -1.58 -7.80 -10.73
CA TYR A 280 -0.51 -8.76 -10.99
C TYR A 280 -0.55 -9.31 -12.40
N GLU A 281 -1.75 -9.50 -12.97
CA GLU A 281 -1.94 -9.82 -14.37
C GLU A 281 -1.40 -8.68 -15.27
N ALA A 282 -1.67 -7.41 -14.94
CA ALA A 282 -1.13 -6.27 -15.65
C ALA A 282 0.40 -6.21 -15.59
N TRP A 283 0.99 -6.45 -14.42
CA TRP A 283 2.45 -6.52 -14.31
C TRP A 283 3.06 -7.66 -15.11
N ALA A 284 2.39 -8.82 -15.22
CA ALA A 284 2.85 -9.91 -16.06
C ALA A 284 2.82 -9.58 -17.57
N GLU A 285 1.93 -8.64 -17.99
CA GLU A 285 1.89 -8.10 -19.35
C GLU A 285 2.96 -7.02 -19.58
N GLU A 286 3.23 -6.18 -18.58
CA GLU A 286 4.09 -4.99 -18.69
C GLU A 286 5.59 -5.30 -18.48
N TYR A 287 5.93 -6.38 -17.78
CA TYR A 287 7.30 -6.71 -17.39
C TYR A 287 7.74 -8.10 -17.88
N PRO A 288 9.05 -8.27 -18.17
CA PRO A 288 9.57 -9.57 -18.60
C PRO A 288 9.37 -10.67 -17.56
N TYR A 289 9.08 -11.87 -18.05
CA TYR A 289 9.03 -13.08 -17.22
C TYR A 289 10.47 -13.52 -16.79
N PRO A 290 10.69 -14.01 -15.56
CA PRO A 290 9.72 -14.04 -14.47
C PRO A 290 9.47 -12.65 -13.89
N THR A 291 8.19 -12.29 -13.78
CA THR A 291 7.77 -10.95 -13.33
C THR A 291 8.24 -10.63 -11.93
N PHE A 292 8.24 -11.60 -11.02
CA PHE A 292 8.71 -11.45 -9.64
C PHE A 292 10.15 -10.98 -9.51
N LYS A 293 11.00 -11.27 -10.50
CA LYS A 293 12.39 -10.82 -10.52
C LYS A 293 12.51 -9.29 -10.65
N THR A 294 11.55 -8.66 -11.34
CA THR A 294 11.50 -7.21 -11.54
C THR A 294 10.56 -6.55 -10.53
N ILE A 295 9.36 -7.10 -10.39
CA ILE A 295 8.35 -6.68 -9.44
C ILE A 295 8.41 -7.59 -8.22
N CYS A 296 9.13 -7.17 -7.21
CA CYS A 296 9.46 -7.96 -6.02
C CYS A 296 8.28 -8.20 -5.05
N ILE A 297 7.04 -8.11 -5.53
CA ILE A 297 5.82 -8.31 -4.74
C ILE A 297 5.30 -9.74 -4.95
N LEU A 298 4.96 -10.43 -3.88
CA LEU A 298 4.64 -11.88 -3.91
C LEU A 298 3.53 -12.28 -4.88
N GLY A 299 2.51 -11.45 -5.10
CA GLY A 299 1.48 -11.75 -6.07
C GLY A 299 2.04 -11.95 -7.49
N SER A 300 3.17 -11.27 -7.84
CA SER A 300 3.88 -11.55 -9.10
C SER A 300 4.52 -12.95 -9.10
N LYS A 301 5.02 -13.43 -7.95
CA LYS A 301 5.50 -14.82 -7.82
C LYS A 301 4.33 -15.83 -7.98
N PHE A 302 3.15 -15.50 -7.43
CA PHE A 302 1.98 -16.38 -7.59
C PHE A 302 1.57 -16.49 -9.06
N THR A 303 1.59 -15.36 -9.80
CA THR A 303 1.30 -15.39 -11.26
C THR A 303 2.40 -16.08 -12.05
N ASP A 304 3.67 -15.95 -11.67
CA ASP A 304 4.77 -16.69 -12.29
C ASP A 304 4.62 -18.21 -12.07
N LEU A 305 4.30 -18.68 -10.85
CA LEU A 305 4.03 -20.09 -10.54
C LEU A 305 2.81 -20.62 -11.30
N HIS A 306 1.79 -19.78 -11.49
CA HIS A 306 0.65 -20.13 -12.34
C HIS A 306 1.06 -20.28 -13.80
N HIS A 307 1.84 -19.37 -14.34
CA HIS A 307 2.37 -19.45 -15.72
C HIS A 307 3.23 -20.71 -15.94
N GLU A 308 3.95 -21.16 -14.91
CA GLU A 308 4.72 -22.41 -14.92
C GLU A 308 3.86 -23.68 -14.81
N GLY A 309 2.55 -23.56 -14.64
CA GLY A 309 1.64 -24.68 -14.41
C GLY A 309 1.77 -25.36 -13.04
N LYS A 310 2.50 -24.73 -12.09
CA LYS A 310 2.70 -25.24 -10.73
C LYS A 310 1.58 -24.86 -9.76
N LEU A 311 0.84 -23.80 -10.08
CA LEU A 311 -0.26 -23.27 -9.27
C LEU A 311 -1.49 -23.05 -10.16
N SER A 312 -2.68 -23.48 -9.71
CA SER A 312 -3.91 -23.16 -10.44
C SER A 312 -4.31 -21.70 -10.18
N LYS A 313 -5.03 -21.10 -11.13
CA LYS A 313 -5.51 -19.70 -10.97
C LYS A 313 -6.45 -19.57 -9.77
N GLU A 314 -7.27 -20.57 -9.53
CA GLU A 314 -8.25 -20.64 -8.45
C GLU A 314 -7.59 -20.71 -7.05
N ALA A 315 -6.33 -21.13 -6.98
CA ALA A 315 -5.56 -21.13 -5.74
C ALA A 315 -5.16 -19.70 -5.29
N ILE A 316 -5.22 -18.70 -6.19
CA ILE A 316 -4.94 -17.31 -5.87
C ILE A 316 -6.28 -16.60 -5.60
N THR A 317 -6.55 -16.30 -4.35
CA THR A 317 -7.82 -15.70 -3.92
C THR A 317 -7.72 -14.17 -3.87
N ASP A 318 -8.64 -13.49 -4.52
CA ASP A 318 -8.79 -12.03 -4.44
C ASP A 318 -9.51 -11.64 -3.12
N LEU A 319 -8.93 -10.73 -2.33
CA LEU A 319 -9.54 -10.31 -1.06
C LEU A 319 -10.90 -9.65 -1.30
N GLY A 320 -11.06 -8.89 -2.37
CA GLY A 320 -12.35 -8.31 -2.75
C GLY A 320 -13.42 -9.36 -3.04
N ALA A 321 -13.05 -10.55 -3.53
CA ALA A 321 -13.98 -11.68 -3.71
C ALA A 321 -14.45 -12.23 -2.37
N ILE A 322 -13.55 -12.32 -1.38
CA ILE A 322 -13.90 -12.72 -0.01
C ILE A 322 -14.89 -11.71 0.60
N LEU A 323 -14.60 -10.42 0.48
CA LEU A 323 -15.44 -9.33 0.99
C LEU A 323 -16.82 -9.27 0.35
N ASN A 324 -16.93 -9.69 -0.91
CA ASN A 324 -18.22 -9.77 -1.64
C ASN A 324 -18.93 -11.13 -1.45
N GLY A 325 -18.41 -12.04 -0.62
CA GLY A 325 -18.98 -13.37 -0.38
C GLY A 325 -18.88 -14.33 -1.57
N LYS A 326 -17.99 -14.06 -2.53
CA LYS A 326 -17.75 -14.90 -3.72
C LYS A 326 -16.63 -15.93 -3.51
N ALA A 327 -15.81 -15.74 -2.49
CA ALA A 327 -14.76 -16.65 -2.09
C ALA A 327 -14.72 -16.81 -0.57
N VAL A 328 -14.13 -17.90 -0.10
CA VAL A 328 -14.02 -18.19 1.33
C VAL A 328 -12.71 -17.61 1.86
N GLY A 329 -12.78 -16.87 2.97
CA GLY A 329 -11.63 -16.37 3.70
C GLY A 329 -10.93 -17.47 4.50
N ARG A 330 -10.56 -17.20 5.75
CA ARG A 330 -9.99 -18.20 6.66
C ARG A 330 -10.99 -19.32 6.93
N THR A 331 -10.55 -20.57 6.81
CA THR A 331 -11.38 -21.77 7.01
C THR A 331 -11.14 -22.46 8.35
N SER A 332 -9.95 -22.25 8.94
CA SER A 332 -9.61 -22.79 10.27
C SER A 332 -8.55 -21.91 10.95
N ASP A 333 -8.44 -22.08 12.30
CA ASP A 333 -7.42 -21.35 13.07
C ASP A 333 -5.99 -21.87 12.82
N ASP A 334 -5.84 -23.04 12.21
CA ASP A 334 -4.56 -23.61 11.81
C ASP A 334 -4.10 -23.17 10.39
N GLU A 335 -5.01 -22.63 9.58
CA GLU A 335 -4.71 -22.25 8.20
C GLU A 335 -3.73 -21.08 8.15
N VAL A 336 -2.60 -21.25 7.46
CA VAL A 336 -1.66 -20.14 7.20
C VAL A 336 -2.08 -19.39 5.96
N ILE A 337 -2.13 -18.07 6.07
CA ILE A 337 -2.51 -17.19 4.94
C ILE A 337 -1.36 -16.27 4.60
N ILE A 338 -0.99 -16.23 3.32
CA ILE A 338 -0.01 -15.30 2.76
C ILE A 338 -0.76 -14.30 1.90
N TYR A 339 -0.83 -13.06 2.40
CA TYR A 339 -1.54 -11.97 1.76
C TYR A 339 -0.55 -11.00 1.11
N SER A 340 -0.52 -11.01 -0.22
CA SER A 340 0.27 -10.08 -1.03
C SER A 340 -0.46 -8.78 -1.27
N VAL A 341 0.26 -7.66 -1.11
CA VAL A 341 -0.26 -6.31 -1.30
C VAL A 341 0.64 -5.55 -2.26
N GLY A 342 0.10 -5.18 -3.42
CA GLY A 342 0.84 -4.48 -4.48
C GLY A 342 0.77 -2.96 -4.38
N GLY A 343 -0.30 -2.45 -3.81
CA GLY A 343 -0.64 -1.03 -3.76
C GLY A 343 -1.12 -0.51 -5.12
N MET A 344 -2.13 0.36 -5.13
CA MET A 344 -2.78 0.78 -6.37
C MET A 344 -3.13 2.27 -6.35
N PRO A 345 -3.15 2.95 -7.54
CA PRO A 345 -3.58 4.35 -7.65
C PRO A 345 -4.98 4.62 -7.08
N VAL A 346 -5.90 3.70 -7.28
CA VAL A 346 -7.29 3.81 -6.78
C VAL A 346 -7.38 3.96 -5.26
N GLU A 347 -6.42 3.41 -4.52
CA GLU A 347 -6.36 3.52 -3.05
C GLU A 347 -6.12 4.96 -2.60
N ASP A 348 -5.20 5.65 -3.30
CA ASP A 348 -4.92 7.06 -3.04
C ASP A 348 -6.15 7.91 -3.40
N VAL A 349 -6.81 7.65 -4.54
CA VAL A 349 -8.02 8.39 -4.97
C VAL A 349 -9.18 8.15 -4.01
N ALA A 350 -9.39 6.92 -3.53
CA ALA A 350 -10.47 6.61 -2.60
C ALA A 350 -10.27 7.33 -1.25
N TRP A 351 -9.09 7.17 -0.62
CA TRP A 351 -8.82 7.79 0.67
C TRP A 351 -8.76 9.32 0.56
N GLY A 352 -8.12 9.86 -0.47
CA GLY A 352 -8.11 11.28 -0.73
C GLY A 352 -9.51 11.87 -0.95
N SER A 353 -10.44 11.10 -1.54
CA SER A 353 -11.84 11.52 -1.71
C SER A 353 -12.57 11.66 -0.38
N GLU A 354 -12.41 10.71 0.54
CA GLU A 354 -13.00 10.79 1.89
C GLU A 354 -12.47 12.00 2.67
N VAL A 355 -11.16 12.23 2.59
CA VAL A 355 -10.53 13.39 3.26
C VAL A 355 -10.98 14.71 2.63
N TYR A 356 -11.08 14.77 1.31
CA TYR A 356 -11.59 15.93 0.58
C TYR A 356 -13.05 16.24 0.96
N ASP A 357 -13.93 15.24 0.97
CA ASP A 357 -15.34 15.43 1.31
C ASP A 357 -15.49 15.95 2.73
N TYR A 358 -14.74 15.40 3.68
CA TYR A 358 -14.71 15.90 5.05
C TYR A 358 -14.20 17.35 5.12
N ALA A 359 -13.12 17.67 4.39
CA ALA A 359 -12.57 19.03 4.35
C ALA A 359 -13.58 20.04 3.79
N MET A 360 -14.29 19.68 2.72
CA MET A 360 -15.34 20.52 2.13
C MET A 360 -16.49 20.77 3.11
N GLU A 361 -16.95 19.72 3.80
CA GLU A 361 -18.05 19.83 4.77
C GLU A 361 -17.69 20.72 5.96
N HIS A 362 -16.40 20.73 6.37
CA HIS A 362 -15.95 21.45 7.56
C HIS A 362 -15.20 22.75 7.25
N GLY A 363 -15.14 23.18 5.99
CA GLY A 363 -14.50 24.42 5.59
C GLY A 363 -12.99 24.44 5.82
N ILE A 364 -12.31 23.27 5.69
CA ILE A 364 -10.88 23.11 5.85
C ILE A 364 -10.19 23.31 4.49
N GLY A 365 -9.03 23.97 4.49
CA GLY A 365 -8.22 24.21 3.29
C GLY A 365 -8.36 25.59 2.70
N THR A 366 -7.68 25.82 1.59
CA THR A 366 -7.63 27.11 0.88
C THR A 366 -8.22 26.98 -0.50
N LYS A 367 -9.25 27.77 -0.80
CA LYS A 367 -9.85 27.85 -2.12
C LYS A 367 -8.92 28.59 -3.07
N LEU A 368 -8.55 27.96 -4.19
CA LEU A 368 -7.74 28.53 -5.24
C LEU A 368 -8.59 28.67 -6.51
N ASN A 369 -8.50 29.83 -7.16
CA ASN A 369 -9.15 30.04 -8.44
C ASN A 369 -8.26 29.56 -9.58
N LEU A 370 -8.79 28.68 -10.45
CA LEU A 370 -8.11 28.25 -11.66
C LEU A 370 -8.33 29.28 -12.79
N TRP A 371 -9.59 29.71 -12.96
CA TRP A 371 -9.99 30.86 -13.80
C TRP A 371 -11.44 31.27 -13.47
N GLU A 372 -11.73 32.55 -13.66
CA GLU A 372 -13.10 33.07 -13.66
C GLU A 372 -13.74 32.94 -15.04
N LYS A 373 -12.90 33.07 -16.09
CA LYS A 373 -13.28 32.88 -17.49
C LYS A 373 -12.10 32.32 -18.25
N PRO A 374 -12.26 31.24 -19.04
CA PRO A 374 -11.18 30.70 -19.85
C PRO A 374 -10.76 31.74 -20.92
N TYR A 375 -9.46 31.86 -21.13
CA TYR A 375 -8.91 32.84 -22.09
C TYR A 375 -9.23 32.47 -23.55
N LEU A 376 -9.13 31.18 -23.85
CA LEU A 376 -9.46 30.60 -25.16
C LEU A 376 -10.71 29.72 -25.02
N TYR A 377 -11.78 30.14 -25.70
CA TYR A 377 -13.03 29.38 -25.77
C TYR A 377 -13.85 29.84 -26.98
#